data_02b4cd710b53475006aa38b722be5fb5
#
_entry.id   02b4cd710b53475006aa38b722be5fb5
#
_cell.length_a   1.000
_cell.length_b   1.000
_cell.length_c   1.000
_cell.angle_alpha   90.00
_cell.angle_beta   90.00
_cell.angle_gamma   90.00
#
_symmetry.space_group_name_H-M   'P 1'
#
loop_
_entity.id
_entity.type
_entity.pdbx_description
1 polymer ?
#
loop_
_entity_poly.entity_id
_entity_poly.type
_entity_poly.pdbx_seq_one_letter_code
_entity_poly.pdbx_strand_id
1 'polypeptide(L)'
;DMDSISKDDFLQHTSNQGDADKKAYYSFAFDNIKFIVLDANYNLDGTPYDKGNFDWTKAYIPKDQIDWLKKELKGNNKPVIIFIHQLLDRFSDISKSLCVSNADEIVPLLEENGNVLAVFQGHHHAGHYSFRNNIHYWTMKGMIEGNLPDNNSFAVVEIDTQNNIHIDGFYNCEDKDLNRFTV
;
A
#
# COMPACT_ATOMS: atom_id res chain seq x y z
N ASP A 1 -0.96 6.16 -12.04
CA ASP A 1 -2.02 7.04 -12.53
C ASP A 1 -2.68 6.48 -13.77
N MET A 2 -4.02 6.37 -13.75
CA MET A 2 -4.82 5.69 -14.76
C MET A 2 -5.40 6.63 -15.84
N ASP A 3 -4.74 7.74 -16.08
CA ASP A 3 -5.21 8.76 -17.04
C ASP A 3 -5.11 8.27 -18.49
N SER A 4 -4.05 7.54 -18.78
CA SER A 4 -3.63 7.23 -20.15
C SER A 4 -3.61 5.75 -20.47
N ILE A 5 -3.78 4.89 -19.47
CA ILE A 5 -3.68 3.44 -19.60
C ILE A 5 -4.87 2.75 -18.92
N SER A 6 -5.39 1.70 -19.54
CA SER A 6 -6.38 0.84 -18.91
C SER A 6 -5.72 -0.14 -17.93
N LYS A 7 -6.50 -0.71 -17.02
CA LYS A 7 -6.02 -1.78 -16.14
C LYS A 7 -5.57 -3.01 -16.96
N ASP A 8 -6.28 -3.35 -18.00
CA ASP A 8 -5.92 -4.47 -18.88
C ASP A 8 -4.60 -4.20 -19.61
N ASP A 9 -4.40 -2.98 -20.11
CA ASP A 9 -3.12 -2.60 -20.73
C ASP A 9 -1.98 -2.64 -19.72
N PHE A 10 -2.20 -2.14 -18.50
CA PHE A 10 -1.20 -2.23 -17.43
C PHE A 10 -0.80 -3.69 -17.15
N LEU A 11 -1.77 -4.57 -16.97
CA LEU A 11 -1.53 -6.00 -16.69
C LEU A 11 -0.85 -6.75 -17.84
N GLN A 12 -0.99 -6.29 -19.08
CA GLN A 12 -0.27 -6.86 -20.23
C GLN A 12 1.23 -6.48 -20.23
N HIS A 13 1.60 -5.37 -19.59
CA HIS A 13 2.97 -4.83 -19.58
C HIS A 13 3.70 -5.07 -18.25
N THR A 14 3.04 -5.69 -17.29
CA THR A 14 3.63 -6.05 -16.00
C THR A 14 3.72 -7.56 -15.87
N SER A 15 4.67 -8.02 -15.05
CA SER A 15 4.81 -9.42 -14.68
C SER A 15 4.81 -9.50 -13.15
N ASN A 16 3.77 -10.08 -12.58
CA ASN A 16 3.61 -10.16 -11.12
C ASN A 16 2.94 -11.48 -10.69
N GLN A 17 2.82 -11.72 -9.41
CA GLN A 17 2.24 -12.95 -8.87
C GLN A 17 0.71 -13.07 -9.07
N GLY A 18 0.04 -11.99 -9.48
CA GLY A 18 -1.38 -11.96 -9.83
C GLY A 18 -1.69 -12.28 -11.31
N ASP A 19 -0.68 -12.46 -12.15
CA ASP A 19 -0.83 -12.58 -13.60
C ASP A 19 -1.72 -13.75 -14.03
N ALA A 20 -1.64 -14.88 -13.33
CA ALA A 20 -2.46 -16.07 -13.62
C ALA A 20 -3.96 -15.77 -13.53
N ASP A 21 -4.36 -14.87 -12.63
CA ASP A 21 -5.75 -14.46 -12.40
C ASP A 21 -6.08 -13.11 -13.05
N LYS A 22 -5.13 -12.51 -13.76
CA LYS A 22 -5.24 -11.14 -14.33
C LYS A 22 -5.64 -10.10 -13.29
N LYS A 23 -5.00 -10.14 -12.12
CA LYS A 23 -5.26 -9.25 -10.99
C LYS A 23 -4.06 -8.36 -10.72
N ALA A 24 -4.32 -7.10 -10.39
CA ALA A 24 -3.30 -6.16 -9.94
C ALA A 24 -3.03 -6.27 -8.43
N TYR A 25 -3.77 -7.12 -7.69
CA TYR A 25 -3.52 -7.47 -6.30
C TYR A 25 -3.04 -8.91 -6.16
N TYR A 26 -2.05 -9.14 -5.34
CA TYR A 26 -1.42 -10.45 -5.18
C TYR A 26 -0.63 -10.52 -3.87
N SER A 27 -0.16 -11.71 -3.51
CA SER A 27 0.77 -11.92 -2.42
C SER A 27 1.93 -12.80 -2.85
N PHE A 28 3.06 -12.63 -2.19
CA PHE A 28 4.21 -13.51 -2.31
C PHE A 28 4.93 -13.59 -0.96
N ALA A 29 5.82 -14.55 -0.83
CA ALA A 29 6.68 -14.66 0.34
C ALA A 29 8.14 -14.63 -0.11
N PHE A 30 8.94 -13.90 0.64
CA PHE A 30 10.39 -13.95 0.53
C PHE A 30 10.96 -14.15 1.93
N ASP A 31 11.78 -15.17 2.07
CA ASP A 31 12.29 -15.63 3.36
C ASP A 31 11.15 -15.85 4.37
N ASN A 32 11.19 -15.20 5.53
CA ASN A 32 10.17 -15.35 6.57
C ASN A 32 9.10 -14.25 6.52
N ILE A 33 9.04 -13.45 5.48
CA ILE A 33 8.10 -12.32 5.37
C ILE A 33 7.08 -12.62 4.27
N LYS A 34 5.82 -12.28 4.53
CA LYS A 34 4.77 -12.27 3.53
C LYS A 34 4.52 -10.84 3.06
N PHE A 35 4.52 -10.66 1.75
CA PHE A 35 4.21 -9.41 1.10
C PHE A 35 2.83 -9.49 0.45
N ILE A 36 2.03 -8.44 0.63
CA ILE A 36 0.69 -8.32 0.06
C ILE A 36 0.62 -7.00 -0.70
N VAL A 37 0.26 -7.06 -1.97
CA VAL A 37 -0.01 -5.88 -2.80
C VAL A 37 -1.51 -5.75 -2.96
N LEU A 38 -2.05 -4.59 -2.60
CA LEU A 38 -3.47 -4.24 -2.74
C LEU A 38 -3.66 -3.24 -3.89
N ASP A 39 -4.78 -3.39 -4.56
CA ASP A 39 -5.20 -2.51 -5.66
C ASP A 39 -6.50 -1.79 -5.28
N ALA A 40 -6.43 -0.48 -5.04
CA ALA A 40 -7.60 0.34 -4.75
C ALA A 40 -8.06 1.18 -5.96
N ASN A 41 -7.54 0.91 -7.15
CA ASN A 41 -7.94 1.58 -8.38
C ASN A 41 -9.28 1.07 -8.89
N TYR A 42 -10.33 1.29 -8.11
CA TYR A 42 -11.72 0.97 -8.41
C TYR A 42 -12.64 2.14 -8.05
N ASN A 43 -13.68 2.32 -8.83
CA ASN A 43 -14.79 3.22 -8.52
C ASN A 43 -15.65 2.65 -7.37
N LEU A 44 -16.48 3.47 -6.75
CA LEU A 44 -17.31 3.05 -5.60
C LEU A 44 -18.32 1.93 -5.95
N ASP A 45 -18.66 1.78 -7.22
CA ASP A 45 -19.53 0.69 -7.71
C ASP A 45 -18.78 -0.62 -7.97
N GLY A 46 -17.46 -0.64 -7.70
CA GLY A 46 -16.59 -1.80 -7.89
C GLY A 46 -16.07 -1.96 -9.32
N THR A 47 -16.38 -1.06 -10.23
CA THR A 47 -15.77 -1.08 -11.58
C THR A 47 -14.31 -0.65 -11.50
N PRO A 48 -13.38 -1.33 -12.19
CA PRO A 48 -11.98 -0.93 -12.18
C PRO A 48 -11.79 0.44 -12.82
N TYR A 49 -10.79 1.17 -12.34
CA TYR A 49 -10.32 2.36 -13.05
C TYR A 49 -9.87 1.95 -14.46
N ASP A 50 -10.25 2.77 -15.39
CA ASP A 50 -9.89 2.64 -16.79
C ASP A 50 -9.56 4.03 -17.33
N LYS A 51 -9.04 4.09 -18.52
CA LYS A 51 -8.66 5.30 -19.21
C LYS A 51 -9.76 6.35 -19.17
N GLY A 52 -9.59 7.35 -18.29
CA GLY A 52 -10.50 8.50 -18.17
C GLY A 52 -11.80 8.27 -17.40
N ASN A 53 -12.05 7.12 -16.78
CA ASN A 53 -13.28 6.84 -16.00
C ASN A 53 -13.05 6.79 -14.49
N PHE A 54 -12.08 7.47 -13.94
CA PHE A 54 -11.73 7.39 -12.53
C PHE A 54 -11.94 8.70 -11.79
N ASP A 55 -12.18 8.57 -10.49
CA ASP A 55 -12.17 9.67 -9.53
C ASP A 55 -11.17 9.32 -8.42
N TRP A 56 -9.96 9.84 -8.52
CA TRP A 56 -8.86 9.55 -7.59
C TRP A 56 -9.20 9.90 -6.12
N THR A 57 -10.24 10.71 -5.89
CA THR A 57 -10.71 11.07 -4.54
C THR A 57 -11.63 10.01 -3.92
N LYS A 58 -11.97 8.96 -4.66
CA LYS A 58 -12.95 7.94 -4.29
C LYS A 58 -12.45 6.51 -4.51
N ALA A 59 -11.15 6.31 -4.39
CA ALA A 59 -10.56 4.98 -4.50
C ALA A 59 -11.25 3.96 -3.58
N TYR A 60 -11.39 2.72 -4.05
CA TYR A 60 -12.17 1.69 -3.38
C TYR A 60 -11.53 0.31 -3.53
N ILE A 61 -11.66 -0.54 -2.51
CA ILE A 61 -11.26 -1.95 -2.58
C ILE A 61 -12.52 -2.81 -2.68
N PRO A 62 -12.73 -3.55 -3.80
CA PRO A 62 -13.93 -4.35 -3.99
C PRO A 62 -14.01 -5.54 -3.03
N LYS A 63 -15.24 -6.03 -2.83
CA LYS A 63 -15.53 -7.11 -1.88
C LYS A 63 -14.75 -8.41 -2.16
N ASP A 64 -14.56 -8.77 -3.41
CA ASP A 64 -13.80 -9.98 -3.79
C ASP A 64 -12.34 -9.89 -3.37
N GLN A 65 -11.72 -8.70 -3.46
CA GLN A 65 -10.38 -8.46 -2.96
C GLN A 65 -10.33 -8.47 -1.43
N ILE A 66 -11.35 -7.93 -0.75
CA ILE A 66 -11.45 -8.00 0.71
C ILE A 66 -11.56 -9.46 1.17
N ASP A 67 -12.40 -10.26 0.51
CA ASP A 67 -12.57 -11.68 0.83
C ASP A 67 -11.28 -12.48 0.54
N TRP A 68 -10.54 -12.12 -0.49
CA TRP A 68 -9.20 -12.65 -0.76
C TRP A 68 -8.21 -12.25 0.34
N LEU A 69 -8.15 -10.96 0.72
CA LEU A 69 -7.26 -10.47 1.77
C LEU A 69 -7.49 -11.21 3.10
N LYS A 70 -8.77 -11.44 3.47
CA LYS A 70 -9.12 -12.23 4.65
C LYS A 70 -8.53 -13.65 4.59
N LYS A 71 -8.55 -14.28 3.41
CA LYS A 71 -7.95 -15.62 3.24
C LYS A 71 -6.42 -15.58 3.34
N GLU A 72 -5.79 -14.54 2.78
CA GLU A 72 -4.34 -14.34 2.84
C GLU A 72 -3.84 -14.12 4.27
N LEU A 73 -4.61 -13.43 5.08
CA LEU A 73 -4.28 -13.14 6.49
C LEU A 73 -4.64 -14.31 7.42
N LYS A 74 -5.68 -15.10 7.10
CA LYS A 74 -6.16 -16.18 7.96
C LYS A 74 -5.11 -17.27 8.14
N GLY A 75 -4.71 -17.51 9.41
CA GLY A 75 -3.72 -18.54 9.74
C GLY A 75 -2.30 -18.22 9.32
N ASN A 76 -2.05 -17.01 8.84
CA ASN A 76 -0.69 -16.56 8.56
C ASN A 76 0.03 -16.17 9.86
N ASN A 77 1.13 -16.83 10.14
CA ASN A 77 1.98 -16.57 11.32
C ASN A 77 3.26 -15.80 10.97
N LYS A 78 3.50 -15.52 9.68
CA LYS A 78 4.65 -14.75 9.24
C LYS A 78 4.37 -13.25 9.40
N PRO A 79 5.41 -12.43 9.63
CA PRO A 79 5.31 -10.97 9.49
C PRO A 79 4.77 -10.59 8.10
N VAL A 80 3.94 -9.56 8.04
CA VAL A 80 3.29 -9.11 6.81
C VAL A 80 3.67 -7.66 6.53
N ILE A 81 4.07 -7.40 5.29
CA ILE A 81 4.23 -6.06 4.73
C ILE A 81 3.17 -5.86 3.64
N ILE A 82 2.49 -4.73 3.67
CA ILE A 82 1.46 -4.38 2.70
C ILE A 82 1.92 -3.21 1.83
N PHE A 83 1.67 -3.30 0.54
CA PHE A 83 1.84 -2.21 -0.41
C PHE A 83 0.49 -1.84 -1.01
N ILE A 84 0.21 -0.55 -1.05
CA ILE A 84 -0.99 0.01 -1.67
C ILE A 84 -0.68 1.44 -2.13
N HIS A 85 -1.30 1.93 -3.22
CA HIS A 85 -1.06 3.29 -3.66
C HIS A 85 -1.82 4.32 -2.80
N GLN A 86 -3.14 4.18 -2.63
CA GLN A 86 -3.93 5.11 -1.84
C GLN A 86 -3.85 4.79 -0.34
N LEU A 87 -4.05 5.79 0.51
CA LEU A 87 -3.85 5.68 1.95
C LEU A 87 -4.96 4.86 2.64
N LEU A 88 -4.55 4.01 3.59
CA LEU A 88 -5.47 3.27 4.47
C LEU A 88 -5.67 3.95 5.81
N ASP A 89 -4.77 4.80 6.24
CA ASP A 89 -4.77 5.45 7.57
C ASP A 89 -5.75 6.64 7.67
N ARG A 90 -6.98 6.40 7.19
CA ARG A 90 -8.10 7.33 7.26
C ARG A 90 -8.44 7.82 8.68
N PHE A 91 -7.96 7.11 9.70
CA PHE A 91 -8.06 7.47 11.12
C PHE A 91 -7.10 8.60 11.52
N SER A 92 -6.10 8.91 10.71
CA SER A 92 -5.14 10.02 10.93
C SER A 92 -5.72 11.38 10.50
N ASP A 93 -4.95 12.45 10.70
CA ASP A 93 -5.35 13.82 10.34
C ASP A 93 -5.25 14.12 8.83
N ILE A 94 -5.00 13.10 8.00
CA ILE A 94 -4.90 13.24 6.56
C ILE A 94 -6.27 13.50 5.91
N SER A 95 -6.27 14.19 4.77
CA SER A 95 -7.50 14.39 3.99
C SER A 95 -8.10 13.06 3.57
N LYS A 96 -9.38 12.85 3.88
CA LYS A 96 -10.11 11.62 3.54
C LYS A 96 -10.25 11.37 2.04
N SER A 97 -10.08 12.40 1.22
CA SER A 97 -10.07 12.27 -0.24
C SER A 97 -8.81 11.59 -0.78
N LEU A 98 -7.76 11.48 0.03
CA LEU A 98 -6.53 10.76 -0.31
C LEU A 98 -6.60 9.28 0.11
N CYS A 99 -7.60 8.93 0.91
CA CYS A 99 -7.72 7.60 1.47
C CYS A 99 -8.67 6.72 0.64
N VAL A 100 -8.44 5.42 0.72
CA VAL A 100 -9.40 4.42 0.26
C VAL A 100 -10.74 4.64 0.96
N SER A 101 -11.82 4.74 0.19
CA SER A 101 -13.15 5.12 0.71
C SER A 101 -13.68 4.14 1.75
N ASN A 102 -13.37 2.86 1.62
CA ASN A 102 -13.71 1.81 2.56
C ASN A 102 -12.52 1.31 3.39
N ALA A 103 -11.53 2.18 3.68
CA ALA A 103 -10.41 1.82 4.55
C ALA A 103 -10.86 1.32 5.94
N ASP A 104 -12.01 1.79 6.41
CA ASP A 104 -12.59 1.37 7.68
C ASP A 104 -13.03 -0.12 7.70
N GLU A 105 -13.15 -0.77 6.53
CA GLU A 105 -13.37 -2.21 6.41
C GLU A 105 -12.04 -3.00 6.35
N ILE A 106 -10.96 -2.36 5.90
CA ILE A 106 -9.66 -2.99 5.68
C ILE A 106 -8.79 -2.95 6.93
N VAL A 107 -8.67 -1.77 7.54
CA VAL A 107 -7.78 -1.56 8.69
C VAL A 107 -8.06 -2.55 9.84
N PRO A 108 -9.31 -2.82 10.24
CA PRO A 108 -9.58 -3.82 11.28
C PRO A 108 -9.08 -5.22 10.94
N LEU A 109 -9.12 -5.63 9.66
CA LEU A 109 -8.61 -6.95 9.25
C LEU A 109 -7.08 -7.04 9.42
N LEU A 110 -6.37 -5.95 9.17
CA LEU A 110 -4.92 -5.87 9.36
C LEU A 110 -4.58 -5.93 10.86
N GLU A 111 -5.31 -5.19 11.68
CA GLU A 111 -5.13 -5.12 13.13
C GLU A 111 -5.44 -6.46 13.81
N GLU A 112 -6.53 -7.14 13.42
CA GLU A 112 -6.93 -8.45 13.94
C GLU A 112 -5.92 -9.56 13.64
N ASN A 113 -5.18 -9.45 12.53
CA ASN A 113 -4.15 -10.43 12.17
C ASN A 113 -2.98 -10.43 13.17
N GLY A 114 -2.59 -9.27 13.70
CA GLY A 114 -1.53 -9.10 14.69
C GLY A 114 -0.10 -9.27 14.17
N ASN A 115 0.09 -9.67 12.90
CA ASN A 115 1.40 -9.87 12.29
C ASN A 115 1.74 -8.84 11.20
N VAL A 116 0.83 -7.91 10.90
CA VAL A 116 1.11 -6.82 9.97
C VAL A 116 2.06 -5.83 10.64
N LEU A 117 3.22 -5.60 10.03
CA LEU A 117 4.25 -4.69 10.52
C LEU A 117 4.05 -3.29 9.97
N ALA A 118 3.88 -3.20 8.65
CA ALA A 118 3.79 -1.92 7.98
C ALA A 118 2.90 -1.97 6.74
N VAL A 119 2.34 -0.81 6.42
CA VAL A 119 1.65 -0.50 5.17
C VAL A 119 2.44 0.62 4.49
N PHE A 120 3.03 0.31 3.34
CA PHE A 120 3.70 1.28 2.49
C PHE A 120 2.70 1.85 1.48
N GLN A 121 2.61 3.17 1.44
CA GLN A 121 1.61 3.92 0.71
C GLN A 121 2.25 4.98 -0.20
N GLY A 122 1.49 5.52 -1.14
CA GLY A 122 1.86 6.62 -2.01
C GLY A 122 0.75 7.68 -2.07
N HIS A 123 0.43 8.16 -3.26
CA HIS A 123 -0.67 9.09 -3.55
C HIS A 123 -0.57 10.48 -2.92
N HIS A 124 -0.26 10.61 -1.65
CA HIS A 124 0.00 11.89 -0.99
C HIS A 124 1.46 12.31 -1.16
N HIS A 125 1.74 13.14 -2.15
CA HIS A 125 3.10 13.50 -2.56
C HIS A 125 3.93 14.20 -1.47
N ALA A 126 3.29 14.86 -0.49
CA ALA A 126 4.00 15.44 0.65
C ALA A 126 4.58 14.40 1.61
N GLY A 127 4.18 13.13 1.47
CA GLY A 127 4.48 12.08 2.43
C GLY A 127 3.61 12.17 3.67
N HIS A 128 3.47 11.08 4.37
CA HIS A 128 2.73 11.01 5.64
C HIS A 128 3.20 9.81 6.46
N TYR A 129 3.04 9.91 7.77
CA TYR A 129 3.29 8.79 8.67
C TYR A 129 2.26 8.76 9.78
N SER A 130 1.70 7.60 10.02
CA SER A 130 0.89 7.33 11.20
C SER A 130 1.21 5.96 11.78
N PHE A 131 0.86 5.76 13.06
CA PHE A 131 1.07 4.50 13.78
C PHE A 131 -0.17 4.18 14.59
N ARG A 132 -0.67 2.95 14.44
CA ARG A 132 -1.83 2.49 15.18
C ARG A 132 -1.82 0.97 15.33
N ASN A 133 -2.11 0.48 16.52
CA ASN A 133 -2.21 -0.95 16.85
C ASN A 133 -1.00 -1.78 16.37
N ASN A 134 0.21 -1.25 16.62
CA ASN A 134 1.49 -1.82 16.20
C ASN A 134 1.69 -1.95 14.68
N ILE A 135 0.93 -1.23 13.87
CA ILE A 135 1.09 -1.14 12.43
C ILE A 135 1.59 0.26 12.05
N HIS A 136 2.68 0.30 11.31
CA HIS A 136 3.21 1.52 10.73
C HIS A 136 2.56 1.79 9.38
N TYR A 137 2.05 3.00 9.17
CA TYR A 137 1.54 3.46 7.88
C TYR A 137 2.49 4.53 7.38
N TRP A 138 3.26 4.21 6.36
CA TRP A 138 4.27 5.10 5.81
C TRP A 138 3.99 5.43 4.35
N THR A 139 3.72 6.70 4.08
CA THR A 139 3.47 7.23 2.74
C THR A 139 4.73 7.91 2.23
N MET A 140 5.30 7.36 1.16
CA MET A 140 6.50 7.92 0.53
C MET A 140 6.17 9.21 -0.21
N LYS A 141 7.08 10.18 -0.13
CA LYS A 141 6.97 11.43 -0.91
C LYS A 141 6.96 11.15 -2.40
N GLY A 142 6.22 11.95 -3.14
CA GLY A 142 6.17 11.85 -4.60
C GLY A 142 7.51 12.21 -5.24
N MET A 143 7.94 11.42 -6.22
CA MET A 143 9.19 11.65 -6.93
C MET A 143 9.07 12.63 -8.11
N ILE A 144 7.87 13.15 -8.36
CA ILE A 144 7.59 14.08 -9.47
C ILE A 144 7.45 15.53 -9.03
N GLU A 145 7.55 15.82 -7.74
CA GLU A 145 7.42 17.17 -7.21
C GLU A 145 8.74 17.94 -7.34
N GLY A 146 8.67 19.13 -7.94
CA GLY A 146 9.81 20.04 -8.05
C GLY A 146 10.80 19.71 -9.18
N ASN A 147 12.02 20.22 -9.06
CA ASN A 147 13.06 20.09 -10.08
C ASN A 147 13.86 18.79 -9.91
N LEU A 148 14.17 18.13 -11.03
CA LEU A 148 15.06 16.98 -11.08
C LEU A 148 16.53 17.44 -11.08
N PRO A 149 17.45 16.67 -10.50
CA PRO A 149 17.26 15.39 -9.77
C PRO A 149 16.91 15.55 -8.29
N ASP A 150 17.01 16.73 -7.72
CA ASP A 150 17.01 17.00 -6.28
C ASP A 150 15.68 16.59 -5.58
N ASN A 151 14.60 16.48 -6.35
CA ASN A 151 13.28 16.10 -5.84
C ASN A 151 12.85 14.66 -6.21
N ASN A 152 13.76 13.84 -6.73
CA ASN A 152 13.49 12.42 -6.98
C ASN A 152 13.54 11.63 -5.68
N SER A 153 12.41 11.56 -4.98
CA SER A 153 12.33 10.80 -3.73
C SER A 153 12.30 9.30 -4.00
N PHE A 154 13.21 8.55 -3.39
CA PHE A 154 13.16 7.09 -3.31
C PHE A 154 13.77 6.63 -1.99
N ALA A 155 13.60 5.37 -1.66
CA ALA A 155 14.17 4.79 -0.46
C ALA A 155 14.64 3.35 -0.70
N VAL A 156 15.63 2.93 0.07
CA VAL A 156 15.96 1.53 0.28
C VAL A 156 15.33 1.10 1.60
N VAL A 157 14.64 -0.02 1.59
CA VAL A 157 13.98 -0.55 2.79
C VAL A 157 14.64 -1.87 3.16
N GLU A 158 15.20 -1.93 4.35
CA GLU A 158 15.80 -3.13 4.91
C GLU A 158 14.95 -3.65 6.06
N ILE A 159 14.76 -4.96 6.14
CA ILE A 159 14.04 -5.62 7.23
C ILE A 159 15.01 -6.57 7.91
N ASP A 160 15.30 -6.33 9.18
CA ASP A 160 16.23 -7.14 9.95
C ASP A 160 15.59 -8.47 10.44
N THR A 161 16.41 -9.33 11.03
CA THR A 161 15.97 -10.62 11.57
C THR A 161 15.05 -10.50 12.80
N GLN A 162 14.93 -9.29 13.38
CA GLN A 162 14.05 -8.97 14.49
C GLN A 162 12.75 -8.33 14.01
N ASN A 163 12.58 -8.18 12.68
CA ASN A 163 11.47 -7.52 12.00
C ASN A 163 11.40 -6.00 12.25
N ASN A 164 12.52 -5.36 12.57
CA ASN A 164 12.62 -3.91 12.48
C ASN A 164 12.80 -3.51 11.02
N ILE A 165 12.20 -2.40 10.63
CA ILE A 165 12.25 -1.90 9.26
C ILE A 165 13.07 -0.60 9.28
N HIS A 166 14.16 -0.59 8.51
CA HIS A 166 15.02 0.57 8.31
C HIS A 166 14.77 1.13 6.92
N ILE A 167 14.51 2.42 6.85
CA ILE A 167 14.25 3.14 5.61
C ILE A 167 15.37 4.13 5.42
N ASP A 168 16.22 3.88 4.42
CA ASP A 168 17.24 4.82 3.97
C ASP A 168 16.67 5.66 2.84
N GLY A 169 16.33 6.90 3.15
CA GLY A 169 15.73 7.84 2.21
C GLY A 169 16.78 8.55 1.37
N PHE A 170 16.43 8.88 0.14
CA PHE A 170 17.27 9.62 -0.79
C PHE A 170 16.54 10.85 -1.30
N TYR A 171 17.29 11.94 -1.51
CA TYR A 171 16.80 13.25 -1.93
C TYR A 171 15.76 13.80 -0.92
N ASN A 172 14.51 13.96 -1.30
CA ASN A 172 13.45 14.44 -0.42
C ASN A 172 12.82 13.36 0.47
N CYS A 173 13.22 12.11 0.31
CA CYS A 173 12.79 11.04 1.21
C CYS A 173 13.65 11.06 2.47
N GLU A 174 13.02 11.02 3.62
CA GLU A 174 13.70 11.02 4.93
C GLU A 174 14.04 9.60 5.37
N ASP A 175 15.15 9.45 6.09
CA ASP A 175 15.46 8.22 6.80
C ASP A 175 14.43 7.97 7.92
N LYS A 176 14.07 6.70 8.13
CA LYS A 176 13.13 6.36 9.18
C LYS A 176 13.29 4.93 9.68
N ASP A 177 13.31 4.78 10.98
CA ASP A 177 13.21 3.48 11.63
C ASP A 177 11.75 3.20 12.04
N LEU A 178 11.23 2.06 11.62
CA LEU A 178 9.92 1.56 12.02
C LEU A 178 10.14 0.36 12.95
N ASN A 179 10.39 0.64 14.20
CA ASN A 179 10.69 -0.39 15.19
C ASN A 179 9.39 -1.01 15.74
N ARG A 180 9.39 -2.31 15.90
CA ARG A 180 8.31 -3.01 16.58
C ARG A 180 8.35 -2.63 18.07
N PHE A 181 7.32 -1.98 18.55
CA PHE A 181 7.20 -1.76 20.00
C PHE A 181 6.80 -3.09 20.66
N THR A 182 7.76 -3.73 21.33
CA THR A 182 7.45 -4.80 22.29
C THR A 182 6.75 -4.17 23.48
N VAL A 183 5.49 -4.50 23.67
CA VAL A 183 4.72 -4.18 24.88
C VAL A 183 5.15 -5.12 25.98
#